data_8f1202149b4c476a7198e7e40c741164
#
_entry.id   8f1202149b4c476a7198e7e40c741164
#
_cell.length_a   1.000
_cell.length_b   1.000
_cell.length_c   1.000
_cell.angle_alpha   90.00
_cell.angle_beta   90.00
_cell.angle_gamma   90.00
#
_symmetry.space_group_name_H-M   'P 1'
#
loop_
_entity.id
_entity.type
_entity.pdbx_description
1 polymer ?
#
loop_
_entity_poly.entity_id
_entity_poly.type
_entity_poly.pdbx_seq_one_letter_code
_entity_poly.pdbx_strand_id
1 'polypeptide(L)'
;MLSTYRYPKYEYVAPPEISSGEPGRYPVVVVGAGPVGLAAAIDLAQSGVPVVVLDDDDTVSVGSRGVCYAKRALEILDRIGVGDACVARGVSWNVGRTFFREEEVYNFNLLPQPDHKRPGMINLQQYYLEESLVRRARELPDLDLRFRNKVVSLAPAGNGTTLQVETPDGAYALTADWLIVADGARSAIRHMMNLDSEGRVFLDRFLIADVVMKADFPAERWFWFDPPFHPGQSVLLHRQADNVYRIDFQLGWQADPEEEKKPEKVIPRIKAMLGADREFELEWVSVYTFQCRRMQRFRHGRVLFVGDAAHQVSPFGARGANSGIQDSDNLCWKLRLVLGGKAPDSLLDSYSEERVFAADENIMNSTRSTDFITPKSRTSLNFRNAVLTLARDHAFARTLVNSGRLSVPSFLTGSRLNTPDDDAFAGDMVPGAPMDDAPMREDGADFWLLDRVGNRFMALVHVEDPAAVDASLAREFKALAGATIPLEVVLVAAKPGRAPEGLRVFADSKGRFAERYDSAPGTVYLIRPDQHVTARWRAFDDGRVKQALARATCNTL
;
A
#
# COMPACT_ATOMS: atom_id res chain seq x y z
N MET A 1 -27.79 6.15 -15.10
CA MET A 1 -26.57 6.53 -14.38
C MET A 1 -25.60 7.11 -15.40
N LEU A 2 -25.03 8.26 -15.11
CA LEU A 2 -23.96 8.86 -15.90
C LEU A 2 -22.70 8.01 -15.72
N SER A 3 -21.79 8.01 -16.69
CA SER A 3 -20.44 7.49 -16.51
C SER A 3 -19.43 8.55 -16.91
N THR A 4 -18.67 9.04 -15.94
CA THR A 4 -17.58 10.00 -16.18
C THR A 4 -16.33 9.30 -16.73
N TYR A 5 -16.27 7.98 -16.63
CA TYR A 5 -15.14 7.16 -17.06
C TYR A 5 -15.53 6.18 -18.17
N ARG A 6 -14.72 6.16 -19.22
CA ARG A 6 -14.84 5.16 -20.28
C ARG A 6 -13.92 4.00 -20.00
N TYR A 7 -14.48 2.88 -19.57
CA TYR A 7 -13.72 1.66 -19.28
C TYR A 7 -12.98 1.16 -20.51
N PRO A 8 -11.65 1.01 -20.46
CA PRO A 8 -10.88 0.44 -21.55
C PRO A 8 -11.26 -1.03 -21.74
N LYS A 9 -11.20 -1.50 -22.99
CA LYS A 9 -11.25 -2.91 -23.32
C LYS A 9 -9.86 -3.36 -23.75
N TYR A 10 -9.32 -4.34 -23.04
CA TYR A 10 -8.03 -4.93 -23.35
C TYR A 10 -8.24 -6.16 -24.24
N GLU A 11 -7.62 -6.14 -25.40
CA GLU A 11 -7.73 -7.24 -26.35
C GLU A 11 -7.07 -8.50 -25.78
N TYR A 12 -7.74 -9.63 -26.01
CA TYR A 12 -7.15 -10.95 -25.78
C TYR A 12 -6.09 -11.21 -26.85
N VAL A 13 -4.93 -11.67 -26.42
CA VAL A 13 -3.86 -12.17 -27.29
C VAL A 13 -3.62 -13.63 -26.94
N ALA A 14 -3.67 -14.51 -27.94
CA ALA A 14 -3.45 -15.93 -27.71
C ALA A 14 -2.03 -16.19 -27.19
N PRO A 15 -1.88 -16.83 -26.02
CA PRO A 15 -0.58 -17.14 -25.46
C PRO A 15 0.18 -18.13 -26.34
N PRO A 16 1.52 -18.11 -26.32
CA PRO A 16 2.33 -19.02 -27.17
C PRO A 16 2.06 -20.50 -26.89
N GLU A 17 1.64 -20.86 -25.70
CA GLU A 17 1.27 -22.21 -25.28
C GLU A 17 0.05 -22.77 -26.06
N ILE A 18 -0.87 -21.90 -26.49
CA ILE A 18 -2.03 -22.32 -27.31
C ILE A 18 -1.57 -22.80 -28.69
N SER A 19 -0.63 -22.09 -29.29
CA SER A 19 -0.13 -22.45 -30.64
C SER A 19 0.90 -23.57 -30.63
N SER A 20 1.74 -23.63 -29.58
CA SER A 20 2.76 -24.69 -29.46
C SER A 20 2.21 -26.02 -28.95
N GLY A 21 1.14 -25.98 -28.15
CA GLY A 21 0.64 -27.13 -27.41
C GLY A 21 1.54 -27.58 -26.23
N GLU A 22 2.65 -26.89 -26.00
CA GLU A 22 3.62 -27.24 -24.95
C GLU A 22 3.48 -26.28 -23.75
N PRO A 23 3.54 -26.78 -22.51
CA PRO A 23 3.48 -25.93 -21.30
C PRO A 23 4.68 -24.98 -21.20
N GLY A 24 4.41 -23.70 -21.07
CA GLY A 24 5.44 -22.71 -20.75
C GLY A 24 5.95 -22.84 -19.31
N ARG A 25 7.20 -22.40 -19.04
CA ARG A 25 7.74 -22.30 -17.69
C ARG A 25 8.29 -20.90 -17.44
N TYR A 26 7.85 -20.28 -16.35
CA TYR A 26 8.17 -18.90 -16.03
C TYR A 26 8.70 -18.75 -14.61
N PRO A 27 9.70 -17.89 -14.38
CA PRO A 27 10.25 -17.64 -13.02
C PRO A 27 9.18 -17.18 -12.06
N VAL A 28 8.29 -16.26 -12.49
CA VAL A 28 7.18 -15.75 -11.68
C VAL A 28 5.91 -15.66 -12.52
N VAL A 29 4.83 -16.17 -11.96
CA VAL A 29 3.47 -15.95 -12.47
C VAL A 29 2.67 -15.22 -11.39
N VAL A 30 1.95 -14.18 -11.78
CA VAL A 30 1.02 -13.42 -10.93
C VAL A 30 -0.40 -13.69 -11.42
N VAL A 31 -1.30 -14.06 -10.52
CA VAL A 31 -2.72 -14.24 -10.84
C VAL A 31 -3.52 -13.11 -10.23
N GLY A 32 -4.12 -12.30 -11.11
CA GLY A 32 -4.88 -11.09 -10.81
C GLY A 32 -4.14 -9.81 -11.23
N ALA A 33 -4.70 -9.07 -12.19
CA ALA A 33 -4.21 -7.77 -12.68
C ALA A 33 -4.87 -6.58 -11.96
N GLY A 34 -5.27 -6.74 -10.70
CA GLY A 34 -5.67 -5.65 -9.82
C GLY A 34 -4.47 -4.84 -9.34
N PRO A 35 -4.69 -3.76 -8.52
CA PRO A 35 -3.62 -2.85 -8.10
C PRO A 35 -2.43 -3.54 -7.43
N VAL A 36 -2.69 -4.58 -6.66
CA VAL A 36 -1.66 -5.30 -5.88
C VAL A 36 -0.83 -6.23 -6.78
N GLY A 37 -1.50 -7.01 -7.64
CA GLY A 37 -0.82 -7.91 -8.57
C GLY A 37 0.02 -7.16 -9.60
N LEU A 38 -0.53 -6.09 -10.18
CA LEU A 38 0.21 -5.24 -11.11
C LEU A 38 1.39 -4.53 -10.44
N ALA A 39 1.24 -4.05 -9.19
CA ALA A 39 2.35 -3.46 -8.44
C ALA A 39 3.49 -4.46 -8.23
N ALA A 40 3.17 -5.71 -7.86
CA ALA A 40 4.17 -6.78 -7.72
C ALA A 40 4.85 -7.12 -9.07
N ALA A 41 4.06 -7.26 -10.12
CA ALA A 41 4.58 -7.60 -11.45
C ALA A 41 5.50 -6.51 -12.01
N ILE A 42 5.12 -5.24 -11.87
CA ILE A 42 5.92 -4.10 -12.32
C ILE A 42 7.23 -4.02 -11.53
N ASP A 43 7.18 -4.18 -10.19
CA ASP A 43 8.39 -4.11 -9.35
C ASP A 43 9.39 -5.21 -9.72
N LEU A 44 8.94 -6.43 -9.97
CA LEU A 44 9.78 -7.54 -10.42
C LEU A 44 10.33 -7.29 -11.83
N ALA A 45 9.47 -6.94 -12.77
CA ALA A 45 9.86 -6.75 -14.18
C ALA A 45 10.84 -5.59 -14.38
N GLN A 46 10.63 -4.44 -13.72
CA GLN A 46 11.58 -3.33 -13.77
C GLN A 46 12.95 -3.66 -13.17
N SER A 47 13.02 -4.75 -12.41
CA SER A 47 14.26 -5.29 -11.83
C SER A 47 14.86 -6.44 -12.67
N GLY A 48 14.36 -6.68 -13.89
CA GLY A 48 14.84 -7.69 -14.83
C GLY A 48 14.39 -9.12 -14.53
N VAL A 49 13.32 -9.31 -13.76
CA VAL A 49 12.71 -10.62 -13.54
C VAL A 49 11.55 -10.79 -14.52
N PRO A 50 11.58 -11.81 -15.41
CA PRO A 50 10.46 -12.11 -16.30
C PRO A 50 9.21 -12.52 -15.51
N VAL A 51 8.08 -11.86 -15.80
CA VAL A 51 6.81 -12.08 -15.11
C VAL A 51 5.68 -12.26 -16.11
N VAL A 52 4.84 -13.28 -15.89
CA VAL A 52 3.55 -13.44 -16.58
C VAL A 52 2.43 -13.06 -15.62
N VAL A 53 1.54 -12.17 -16.03
CA VAL A 53 0.33 -11.81 -15.27
C VAL A 53 -0.89 -12.38 -15.97
N LEU A 54 -1.71 -13.14 -15.25
CA LEU A 54 -2.95 -13.74 -15.73
C LEU A 54 -4.15 -13.05 -15.07
N ASP A 55 -5.11 -12.61 -15.88
CA ASP A 55 -6.37 -12.06 -15.39
C ASP A 55 -7.55 -12.61 -16.21
N ASP A 56 -8.66 -12.92 -15.55
CA ASP A 56 -9.86 -13.45 -16.20
C ASP A 56 -10.77 -12.36 -16.79
N ASP A 57 -10.53 -11.09 -16.48
CA ASP A 57 -11.25 -9.93 -17.01
C ASP A 57 -10.57 -9.39 -18.29
N ASP A 58 -11.21 -8.43 -18.95
CA ASP A 58 -10.69 -7.69 -20.12
C ASP A 58 -10.71 -6.16 -19.91
N THR A 59 -10.86 -5.71 -18.69
CA THR A 59 -10.96 -4.29 -18.34
C THR A 59 -10.43 -4.04 -16.93
N VAL A 60 -10.40 -2.77 -16.52
CA VAL A 60 -10.16 -2.38 -15.12
C VAL A 60 -11.42 -2.59 -14.27
N SER A 61 -11.27 -2.61 -12.96
CA SER A 61 -12.38 -2.78 -12.00
C SER A 61 -13.54 -1.82 -12.27
N VAL A 62 -14.74 -2.35 -12.36
CA VAL A 62 -15.96 -1.55 -12.54
C VAL A 62 -16.36 -0.92 -11.20
N GLY A 63 -16.60 0.40 -11.24
CA GLY A 63 -16.93 1.22 -10.06
C GLY A 63 -15.70 1.55 -9.22
N SER A 64 -15.87 2.53 -8.37
CA SER A 64 -14.78 3.05 -7.52
C SER A 64 -14.67 2.26 -6.21
N ARG A 65 -14.23 0.99 -6.27
CA ARG A 65 -14.13 0.11 -5.09
C ARG A 65 -13.13 0.62 -4.07
N GLY A 66 -11.88 0.85 -4.49
CA GLY A 66 -10.85 1.52 -3.71
C GLY A 66 -10.75 3.00 -4.10
N VAL A 67 -10.57 3.87 -3.11
CA VAL A 67 -10.56 5.33 -3.36
C VAL A 67 -9.36 6.01 -2.70
N CYS A 68 -9.07 5.68 -1.44
CA CYS A 68 -8.11 6.42 -0.65
C CYS A 68 -6.74 5.75 -0.67
N TYR A 69 -5.73 6.45 -1.19
CA TYR A 69 -4.34 5.97 -1.21
C TYR A 69 -3.48 6.86 -0.32
N ALA A 70 -2.86 6.23 0.68
CA ALA A 70 -2.08 6.89 1.71
C ALA A 70 -0.64 7.18 1.26
N LYS A 71 0.02 8.13 1.93
CA LYS A 71 1.40 8.57 1.68
C LYS A 71 2.34 7.39 1.39
N ARG A 72 2.37 6.35 2.24
CA ARG A 72 3.27 5.19 2.02
C ARG A 72 2.97 4.43 0.73
N ALA A 73 1.71 4.21 0.40
CA ALA A 73 1.36 3.56 -0.87
C ALA A 73 1.77 4.42 -2.08
N LEU A 74 1.62 5.74 -1.99
CA LEU A 74 2.06 6.66 -3.05
C LEU A 74 3.57 6.65 -3.24
N GLU A 75 4.36 6.55 -2.16
CA GLU A 75 5.82 6.42 -2.20
C GLU A 75 6.25 5.09 -2.87
N ILE A 76 5.52 4.01 -2.63
CA ILE A 76 5.74 2.74 -3.34
C ILE A 76 5.38 2.87 -4.83
N LEU A 77 4.24 3.51 -5.13
CA LEU A 77 3.81 3.77 -6.50
C LEU A 77 4.79 4.68 -7.27
N ASP A 78 5.49 5.58 -6.59
CA ASP A 78 6.60 6.36 -7.18
C ASP A 78 7.72 5.46 -7.68
N ARG A 79 8.14 4.51 -6.86
CA ARG A 79 9.24 3.59 -7.22
C ARG A 79 8.92 2.68 -8.39
N ILE A 80 7.64 2.40 -8.64
CA ILE A 80 7.20 1.65 -9.81
C ILE A 80 6.75 2.54 -10.99
N GLY A 81 6.89 3.88 -10.84
CA GLY A 81 6.75 4.83 -11.95
C GLY A 81 5.31 5.31 -12.22
N VAL A 82 4.36 5.15 -11.29
CA VAL A 82 2.97 5.59 -11.48
C VAL A 82 2.49 6.63 -10.45
N GLY A 83 3.27 6.91 -9.40
CA GLY A 83 2.86 7.78 -8.30
C GLY A 83 2.51 9.20 -8.72
N ASP A 84 3.33 9.85 -9.56
CA ASP A 84 3.07 11.21 -10.05
C ASP A 84 1.76 11.30 -10.85
N ALA A 85 1.47 10.32 -11.71
CA ALA A 85 0.23 10.27 -12.48
C ALA A 85 -0.99 10.11 -11.55
N CYS A 86 -0.89 9.29 -10.51
CA CYS A 86 -1.94 9.10 -9.52
C CYS A 86 -2.23 10.38 -8.73
N VAL A 87 -1.18 11.06 -8.26
CA VAL A 87 -1.33 12.31 -7.50
C VAL A 87 -1.88 13.44 -8.38
N ALA A 88 -1.39 13.55 -9.62
CA ALA A 88 -1.86 14.58 -10.56
C ALA A 88 -3.36 14.42 -10.92
N ARG A 89 -3.87 13.18 -10.97
CA ARG A 89 -5.27 12.89 -11.26
C ARG A 89 -6.14 12.94 -10.02
N GLY A 90 -5.64 12.46 -8.88
CA GLY A 90 -6.36 12.34 -7.63
C GLY A 90 -6.60 13.67 -6.92
N VAL A 91 -7.47 13.66 -5.92
CA VAL A 91 -7.71 14.79 -5.02
C VAL A 91 -6.90 14.61 -3.75
N SER A 92 -5.85 15.41 -3.58
CA SER A 92 -5.00 15.38 -2.39
C SER A 92 -5.70 16.02 -1.19
N TRP A 93 -5.55 15.40 -0.02
CA TRP A 93 -6.07 15.93 1.23
C TRP A 93 -5.28 15.45 2.44
N ASN A 94 -5.30 16.27 3.50
CA ASN A 94 -4.66 15.96 4.78
C ASN A 94 -5.64 16.11 5.96
N VAL A 95 -6.70 16.90 5.79
CA VAL A 95 -7.62 17.24 6.88
C VAL A 95 -8.86 16.38 6.82
N GLY A 96 -9.23 15.81 7.97
CA GLY A 96 -10.52 15.17 8.16
C GLY A 96 -11.32 15.88 9.27
N ARG A 97 -12.64 15.97 9.09
CA ARG A 97 -13.57 16.56 10.05
C ARG A 97 -14.55 15.51 10.56
N THR A 98 -14.82 15.54 11.82
CA THR A 98 -15.78 14.66 12.48
C THR A 98 -16.91 15.49 13.08
N PHE A 99 -18.13 15.13 12.71
CA PHE A 99 -19.34 15.79 13.17
C PHE A 99 -20.15 14.83 14.06
N PHE A 100 -20.76 15.34 15.09
CA PHE A 100 -21.78 14.64 15.87
C PHE A 100 -23.07 15.45 15.80
N ARG A 101 -24.07 14.87 15.17
CA ARG A 101 -25.29 15.58 14.76
C ARG A 101 -24.96 16.73 13.81
N GLU A 102 -25.18 17.97 14.23
CA GLU A 102 -24.91 19.17 13.43
C GLU A 102 -23.56 19.83 13.75
N GLU A 103 -22.92 19.45 14.87
CA GLU A 103 -21.73 20.13 15.36
C GLU A 103 -20.43 19.40 14.96
N GLU A 104 -19.42 20.16 14.53
CA GLU A 104 -18.07 19.67 14.40
C GLU A 104 -17.49 19.41 15.79
N VAL A 105 -17.11 18.15 16.08
CA VAL A 105 -16.58 17.76 17.38
C VAL A 105 -15.05 17.75 17.42
N TYR A 106 -14.39 17.50 16.28
CA TYR A 106 -12.97 17.73 16.08
C TYR A 106 -12.56 17.56 14.62
N ASN A 107 -11.36 18.05 14.32
CA ASN A 107 -10.67 17.75 13.08
C ASN A 107 -9.28 17.18 13.36
N PHE A 108 -8.68 16.59 12.34
CA PHE A 108 -7.33 16.05 12.39
C PHE A 108 -6.59 16.35 11.09
N ASN A 109 -5.26 16.45 11.19
CA ASN A 109 -4.36 16.54 10.05
C ASN A 109 -3.49 15.28 9.98
N LEU A 110 -3.52 14.58 8.84
CA LEU A 110 -2.76 13.33 8.63
C LEU A 110 -1.26 13.57 8.47
N LEU A 111 -0.87 14.75 8.05
CA LEU A 111 0.51 15.11 7.76
C LEU A 111 0.79 16.55 8.23
N PRO A 112 0.92 16.76 9.55
CA PRO A 112 1.12 18.10 10.09
C PRO A 112 2.55 18.65 9.82
N GLN A 113 3.54 17.78 9.65
CA GLN A 113 4.91 18.20 9.35
C GLN A 113 5.02 18.63 7.88
N PRO A 114 5.75 19.73 7.61
CA PRO A 114 6.01 20.17 6.24
C PRO A 114 7.10 19.30 5.56
N ASP A 115 7.39 19.62 4.32
CA ASP A 115 8.52 19.04 3.58
C ASP A 115 8.42 17.53 3.34
N HIS A 116 7.29 17.08 2.81
CA HIS A 116 7.06 15.75 2.25
C HIS A 116 6.64 15.87 0.78
N LYS A 117 7.12 14.98 -0.09
CA LYS A 117 6.72 14.92 -1.50
C LYS A 117 5.23 14.57 -1.64
N ARG A 118 4.79 13.56 -0.89
CA ARG A 118 3.44 13.02 -1.01
C ARG A 118 2.52 13.56 0.07
N PRO A 119 1.25 13.86 -0.27
CA PRO A 119 0.24 14.23 0.72
C PRO A 119 -0.05 13.07 1.67
N GLY A 120 -0.70 13.34 2.78
CA GLY A 120 -1.15 12.29 3.70
C GLY A 120 -2.04 11.28 3.02
N MET A 121 -2.89 11.73 2.07
CA MET A 121 -3.77 10.87 1.29
C MET A 121 -4.21 11.54 -0.02
N ILE A 122 -4.53 10.71 -1.03
CA ILE A 122 -5.32 11.13 -2.19
C ILE A 122 -6.59 10.31 -2.28
N ASN A 123 -7.64 10.93 -2.84
CA ASN A 123 -8.82 10.21 -3.31
C ASN A 123 -8.73 10.08 -4.84
N LEU A 124 -8.71 8.85 -5.30
CA LEU A 124 -8.62 8.49 -6.71
C LEU A 124 -9.42 7.21 -6.94
N GLN A 125 -10.32 7.20 -7.90
CA GLN A 125 -11.08 5.99 -8.24
C GLN A 125 -10.12 4.89 -8.67
N GLN A 126 -10.36 3.65 -8.21
CA GLN A 126 -9.47 2.50 -8.42
C GLN A 126 -9.16 2.25 -9.90
N TYR A 127 -10.12 2.42 -10.79
CA TYR A 127 -9.91 2.20 -12.22
C TYR A 127 -8.84 3.13 -12.83
N TYR A 128 -8.63 4.34 -12.32
CA TYR A 128 -7.54 5.23 -12.76
C TYR A 128 -6.16 4.73 -12.31
N LEU A 129 -6.07 4.19 -11.09
CA LEU A 129 -4.85 3.56 -10.62
C LEU A 129 -4.53 2.33 -11.48
N GLU A 130 -5.51 1.45 -11.71
CA GLU A 130 -5.35 0.24 -12.53
C GLU A 130 -4.96 0.58 -13.96
N GLU A 131 -5.61 1.55 -14.60
CA GLU A 131 -5.24 2.04 -15.94
C GLU A 131 -3.78 2.52 -16.00
N SER A 132 -3.35 3.27 -14.98
CA SER A 132 -1.97 3.76 -14.88
C SER A 132 -0.98 2.60 -14.72
N LEU A 133 -1.32 1.59 -13.91
CA LEU A 133 -0.51 0.40 -13.72
C LEU A 133 -0.46 -0.48 -14.98
N VAL A 134 -1.59 -0.68 -15.68
CA VAL A 134 -1.62 -1.43 -16.96
C VAL A 134 -0.77 -0.72 -18.01
N ARG A 135 -0.86 0.61 -18.12
CA ARG A 135 -0.01 1.38 -19.03
C ARG A 135 1.46 1.17 -18.70
N ARG A 136 1.86 1.28 -17.43
CA ARG A 136 3.22 1.05 -16.98
C ARG A 136 3.70 -0.38 -17.22
N ALA A 137 2.86 -1.36 -16.94
CA ALA A 137 3.15 -2.78 -17.18
C ALA A 137 3.50 -3.06 -18.66
N ARG A 138 2.77 -2.44 -19.59
CA ARG A 138 3.00 -2.58 -21.03
C ARG A 138 4.28 -1.91 -21.56
N GLU A 139 4.89 -1.03 -20.77
CA GLU A 139 6.18 -0.41 -21.11
C GLU A 139 7.37 -1.34 -20.77
N LEU A 140 7.15 -2.40 -19.98
CA LEU A 140 8.21 -3.26 -19.48
C LEU A 140 8.34 -4.52 -20.34
N PRO A 141 9.50 -4.76 -20.98
CA PRO A 141 9.69 -5.90 -21.89
C PRO A 141 9.66 -7.25 -21.17
N ASP A 142 9.99 -7.28 -19.87
CA ASP A 142 9.99 -8.50 -19.05
C ASP A 142 8.62 -8.80 -18.40
N LEU A 143 7.55 -8.09 -18.80
CA LEU A 143 6.21 -8.29 -18.27
C LEU A 143 5.22 -8.69 -19.37
N ASP A 144 4.72 -9.92 -19.31
CA ASP A 144 3.68 -10.45 -20.20
C ASP A 144 2.33 -10.39 -19.49
N LEU A 145 1.47 -9.45 -19.90
CA LEU A 145 0.14 -9.20 -19.29
C LEU A 145 -0.95 -9.81 -20.16
N ARG A 146 -1.57 -10.88 -19.66
CA ARG A 146 -2.56 -11.71 -20.37
C ARG A 146 -3.96 -11.53 -19.78
N PHE A 147 -4.80 -10.78 -20.48
CA PHE A 147 -6.22 -10.65 -20.19
C PHE A 147 -7.03 -11.82 -20.74
N ARG A 148 -8.17 -12.13 -20.10
CA ARG A 148 -9.06 -13.27 -20.44
C ARG A 148 -8.34 -14.62 -20.34
N ASN A 149 -7.45 -14.75 -19.35
CA ASN A 149 -6.70 -15.94 -19.02
C ASN A 149 -7.08 -16.40 -17.60
N LYS A 150 -8.06 -17.28 -17.49
CA LYS A 150 -8.64 -17.72 -16.22
C LYS A 150 -7.94 -18.96 -15.70
N VAL A 151 -7.32 -18.86 -14.54
CA VAL A 151 -6.79 -20.03 -13.83
C VAL A 151 -7.93 -20.86 -13.25
N VAL A 152 -8.01 -22.14 -13.63
CA VAL A 152 -9.08 -23.04 -13.22
C VAL A 152 -8.61 -24.20 -12.34
N SER A 153 -7.31 -24.52 -12.38
CA SER A 153 -6.72 -25.47 -11.42
C SER A 153 -5.22 -25.24 -11.25
N LEU A 154 -4.68 -25.75 -10.17
CA LEU A 154 -3.24 -25.75 -9.89
C LEU A 154 -2.82 -27.06 -9.23
N ALA A 155 -1.58 -27.46 -9.50
CA ALA A 155 -0.96 -28.63 -8.89
C ALA A 155 0.53 -28.39 -8.61
N PRO A 156 1.08 -28.85 -7.47
CA PRO A 156 2.52 -28.86 -7.27
C PRO A 156 3.25 -29.61 -8.39
N ALA A 157 4.37 -29.08 -8.86
CA ALA A 157 5.17 -29.66 -9.94
C ALA A 157 6.65 -29.58 -9.59
N GLY A 158 7.17 -30.53 -8.81
CA GLY A 158 8.56 -30.54 -8.38
C GLY A 158 8.95 -29.26 -7.65
N ASN A 159 9.78 -28.43 -8.28
CA ASN A 159 10.22 -27.12 -7.77
C ASN A 159 9.40 -25.94 -8.33
N GLY A 160 8.11 -26.12 -8.60
CA GLY A 160 7.20 -25.09 -9.09
C GLY A 160 5.73 -25.47 -8.87
N THR A 161 4.83 -24.75 -9.55
CA THR A 161 3.39 -24.97 -9.54
C THR A 161 2.90 -24.95 -10.99
N THR A 162 2.23 -26.01 -11.45
CA THR A 162 1.57 -26.03 -12.75
C THR A 162 0.16 -25.47 -12.62
N LEU A 163 -0.20 -24.57 -13.52
CA LEU A 163 -1.52 -23.96 -13.63
C LEU A 163 -2.21 -24.43 -14.91
N GLN A 164 -3.51 -24.69 -14.83
CA GLN A 164 -4.39 -24.85 -16.00
C GLN A 164 -5.15 -23.54 -16.19
N VAL A 165 -5.10 -23.03 -17.41
CA VAL A 165 -5.65 -21.73 -17.78
C VAL A 165 -6.64 -21.88 -18.92
N GLU A 166 -7.85 -21.35 -18.75
CA GLU A 166 -8.87 -21.27 -19.80
C GLU A 166 -8.82 -19.91 -20.48
N THR A 167 -8.97 -19.92 -21.80
CA THR A 167 -9.00 -18.73 -22.66
C THR A 167 -10.10 -18.85 -23.72
N PRO A 168 -10.42 -17.78 -24.48
CA PRO A 168 -11.35 -17.87 -25.61
C PRO A 168 -10.97 -18.90 -26.68
N ASP A 169 -9.67 -19.16 -26.84
CA ASP A 169 -9.16 -20.08 -27.87
C ASP A 169 -8.93 -21.52 -27.37
N GLY A 170 -9.25 -21.78 -26.10
CA GLY A 170 -9.08 -23.08 -25.46
C GLY A 170 -8.28 -23.03 -24.17
N ALA A 171 -7.88 -24.18 -23.67
CA ALA A 171 -7.12 -24.30 -22.44
C ALA A 171 -5.65 -24.62 -22.72
N TYR A 172 -4.77 -24.13 -21.84
CA TYR A 172 -3.35 -24.44 -21.84
C TYR A 172 -2.81 -24.63 -20.44
N ALA A 173 -1.62 -25.18 -20.32
CA ALA A 173 -0.89 -25.30 -19.06
C ALA A 173 0.36 -24.43 -19.06
N LEU A 174 0.73 -23.93 -17.88
CA LEU A 174 2.04 -23.33 -17.64
C LEU A 174 2.55 -23.69 -16.24
N THR A 175 3.87 -23.61 -16.05
CA THR A 175 4.52 -23.84 -14.77
C THR A 175 5.16 -22.57 -14.26
N ALA A 176 4.81 -22.17 -13.04
CA ALA A 176 5.45 -21.08 -12.30
C ALA A 176 6.53 -21.64 -11.37
N ASP A 177 7.75 -21.10 -11.41
CA ASP A 177 8.73 -21.39 -10.36
C ASP A 177 8.26 -20.78 -9.03
N TRP A 178 7.67 -19.58 -9.09
CA TRP A 178 6.98 -18.92 -7.98
C TRP A 178 5.64 -18.36 -8.44
N LEU A 179 4.60 -18.59 -7.65
CA LEU A 179 3.26 -18.11 -7.92
C LEU A 179 2.89 -17.02 -6.92
N ILE A 180 2.56 -15.82 -7.40
CA ILE A 180 1.98 -14.73 -6.60
C ILE A 180 0.47 -14.70 -6.85
N VAL A 181 -0.29 -14.84 -5.77
CA VAL A 181 -1.76 -14.88 -5.80
C VAL A 181 -2.31 -13.54 -5.36
N ALA A 182 -2.87 -12.79 -6.30
CA ALA A 182 -3.47 -11.47 -6.14
C ALA A 182 -4.92 -11.42 -6.67
N ASP A 183 -5.61 -12.57 -6.70
CA ASP A 183 -6.95 -12.80 -7.24
C ASP A 183 -8.10 -12.31 -6.34
N GLY A 184 -7.76 -11.48 -5.35
CA GLY A 184 -8.69 -10.68 -4.57
C GLY A 184 -9.43 -11.44 -3.47
N ALA A 185 -10.45 -10.78 -2.93
CA ALA A 185 -11.17 -11.22 -1.73
C ALA A 185 -11.81 -12.62 -1.84
N ARG A 186 -12.21 -12.99 -3.06
CA ARG A 186 -12.84 -14.28 -3.37
C ARG A 186 -11.85 -15.27 -3.99
N SER A 187 -10.57 -15.17 -3.64
CA SER A 187 -9.47 -15.95 -4.21
C SER A 187 -9.86 -17.40 -4.56
N ALA A 188 -9.92 -17.68 -5.85
CA ALA A 188 -10.18 -19.02 -6.35
C ALA A 188 -9.01 -19.96 -6.01
N ILE A 189 -7.79 -19.46 -6.08
CA ILE A 189 -6.58 -20.23 -5.78
C ILE A 189 -6.53 -20.63 -4.30
N ARG A 190 -6.91 -19.72 -3.37
CA ARG A 190 -7.01 -20.08 -1.95
C ARG A 190 -7.97 -21.24 -1.73
N HIS A 191 -9.13 -21.24 -2.40
CA HIS A 191 -10.09 -22.35 -2.33
C HIS A 191 -9.55 -23.64 -2.97
N MET A 192 -8.90 -23.57 -4.14
CA MET A 192 -8.28 -24.71 -4.81
C MET A 192 -7.21 -25.39 -3.94
N MET A 193 -6.53 -24.61 -3.11
CA MET A 193 -5.51 -25.10 -2.16
C MET A 193 -6.11 -25.55 -0.82
N ASN A 194 -7.42 -25.51 -0.62
CA ASN A 194 -8.12 -25.79 0.64
C ASN A 194 -7.58 -24.94 1.80
N LEU A 195 -7.27 -23.66 1.53
CA LEU A 195 -6.79 -22.71 2.52
C LEU A 195 -7.92 -21.79 2.95
N ASP A 196 -7.99 -21.53 4.26
CA ASP A 196 -8.97 -20.67 4.88
C ASP A 196 -8.40 -19.34 5.34
N SER A 197 -9.28 -18.41 5.62
CA SER A 197 -8.97 -17.16 6.32
C SER A 197 -9.76 -17.09 7.62
N GLU A 198 -9.11 -16.64 8.68
CA GLU A 198 -9.66 -16.49 10.03
C GLU A 198 -10.00 -15.04 10.32
N GLY A 199 -11.07 -14.79 11.07
CA GLY A 199 -11.47 -13.46 11.47
C GLY A 199 -12.98 -13.26 11.57
N ARG A 200 -13.42 -12.01 11.42
CA ARG A 200 -14.80 -11.58 11.65
C ARG A 200 -15.47 -11.08 10.38
N VAL A 201 -16.70 -11.51 10.15
CA VAL A 201 -17.60 -10.93 9.16
C VAL A 201 -18.55 -9.97 9.87
N PHE A 202 -18.68 -8.75 9.34
CA PHE A 202 -19.59 -7.74 9.87
C PHE A 202 -20.94 -7.80 9.15
N LEU A 203 -22.02 -7.69 9.92
CA LEU A 203 -23.38 -7.61 9.37
C LEU A 203 -23.76 -6.20 8.93
N ASP A 204 -22.90 -5.24 9.23
CA ASP A 204 -23.11 -3.84 8.89
C ASP A 204 -23.03 -3.65 7.38
N ARG A 205 -23.95 -2.85 6.88
CA ARG A 205 -24.09 -2.54 5.46
C ARG A 205 -23.90 -1.05 5.25
N PHE A 206 -23.25 -0.73 4.16
CA PHE A 206 -23.09 0.65 3.72
C PHE A 206 -23.51 0.78 2.26
N LEU A 207 -24.37 1.74 2.01
CA LEU A 207 -24.70 2.20 0.68
C LEU A 207 -23.61 3.19 0.24
N ILE A 208 -22.92 2.87 -0.84
CA ILE A 208 -22.01 3.80 -1.51
C ILE A 208 -22.78 4.42 -2.67
N ALA A 209 -22.77 5.75 -2.72
CA ALA A 209 -23.30 6.50 -3.85
C ALA A 209 -22.19 7.43 -4.35
N ASP A 210 -21.72 7.20 -5.57
CA ASP A 210 -20.88 8.14 -6.29
C ASP A 210 -21.78 9.04 -7.12
N VAL A 211 -21.66 10.35 -6.93
CA VAL A 211 -22.44 11.36 -7.61
C VAL A 211 -21.56 12.39 -8.29
N VAL A 212 -21.94 12.82 -9.47
CA VAL A 212 -21.33 13.97 -10.15
C VAL A 212 -22.10 15.21 -9.77
N MET A 213 -21.43 16.17 -9.17
CA MET A 213 -22.05 17.46 -8.81
C MET A 213 -21.04 18.59 -8.84
N LYS A 214 -21.54 19.82 -9.09
CA LYS A 214 -20.78 21.06 -8.88
C LYS A 214 -21.01 21.50 -7.43
N ALA A 215 -19.98 21.36 -6.60
CA ALA A 215 -20.07 21.76 -5.20
C ALA A 215 -18.72 22.29 -4.71
N ASP A 216 -18.78 23.22 -3.75
CA ASP A 216 -17.60 23.86 -3.16
C ASP A 216 -17.17 23.19 -1.84
N PHE A 217 -17.32 21.86 -1.75
CA PHE A 217 -16.75 21.13 -0.63
C PHE A 217 -15.22 21.14 -0.73
N PRO A 218 -14.52 21.43 0.37
CA PRO A 218 -13.06 21.40 0.37
C PRO A 218 -12.54 19.98 0.12
N ALA A 219 -11.27 19.88 -0.27
CA ALA A 219 -10.58 18.60 -0.41
C ALA A 219 -10.24 18.02 0.97
N GLU A 220 -11.25 17.56 1.66
CA GLU A 220 -11.22 17.04 3.02
C GLU A 220 -12.06 15.75 3.11
N ARG A 221 -11.90 15.02 4.20
CA ARG A 221 -12.77 13.90 4.56
C ARG A 221 -13.75 14.33 5.64
N TRP A 222 -15.05 14.25 5.38
CA TRP A 222 -16.07 14.60 6.33
C TRP A 222 -16.83 13.37 6.80
N PHE A 223 -16.95 13.19 8.11
CA PHE A 223 -17.62 12.04 8.72
C PHE A 223 -18.64 12.50 9.77
N TRP A 224 -19.88 12.11 9.61
CA TRP A 224 -20.96 12.41 10.53
C TRP A 224 -21.40 11.19 11.31
N PHE A 225 -21.63 11.39 12.60
CA PHE A 225 -22.31 10.47 13.50
C PHE A 225 -23.68 11.05 13.82
N ASP A 226 -24.76 10.26 13.61
CA ASP A 226 -26.15 10.64 13.93
C ASP A 226 -26.57 12.01 13.36
N PRO A 227 -26.33 12.33 12.08
CA PRO A 227 -26.75 13.59 11.52
C PRO A 227 -28.28 13.65 11.35
N PRO A 228 -28.90 14.85 11.44
CA PRO A 228 -30.36 15.00 11.28
C PRO A 228 -30.91 14.48 9.94
N PHE A 229 -30.11 14.56 8.90
CA PHE A 229 -30.47 14.05 7.57
C PHE A 229 -30.38 12.52 7.41
N HIS A 230 -29.76 11.83 8.36
CA HIS A 230 -29.65 10.35 8.42
C HIS A 230 -29.61 9.84 9.87
N PRO A 231 -30.73 9.97 10.63
CA PRO A 231 -30.75 9.74 12.07
C PRO A 231 -30.36 8.33 12.47
N GLY A 232 -29.62 8.22 13.58
CA GLY A 232 -29.19 6.95 14.18
C GLY A 232 -28.04 6.25 13.45
N GLN A 233 -27.60 6.76 12.31
CA GLN A 233 -26.61 6.15 11.44
C GLN A 233 -25.44 7.11 11.18
N SER A 234 -24.40 6.63 10.52
CA SER A 234 -23.22 7.42 10.14
C SER A 234 -23.18 7.69 8.64
N VAL A 235 -22.59 8.82 8.26
CA VAL A 235 -22.41 9.20 6.85
C VAL A 235 -20.98 9.70 6.64
N LEU A 236 -20.41 9.37 5.49
CA LEU A 236 -19.09 9.79 5.06
C LEU A 236 -19.18 10.49 3.70
N LEU A 237 -18.40 11.57 3.53
CA LEU A 237 -18.26 12.29 2.26
C LEU A 237 -16.79 12.40 1.87
N HIS A 238 -16.51 12.05 0.61
CA HIS A 238 -15.20 12.24 -0.04
C HIS A 238 -15.37 12.93 -1.39
N ARG A 239 -14.52 13.92 -1.67
CA ARG A 239 -14.34 14.41 -3.04
C ARG A 239 -13.33 13.53 -3.76
N GLN A 240 -13.63 13.16 -5.02
CA GLN A 240 -12.79 12.39 -5.92
C GLN A 240 -12.45 13.18 -7.18
N ALA A 241 -11.70 12.58 -8.12
CA ALA A 241 -11.47 13.17 -9.44
C ALA A 241 -12.80 13.39 -10.21
N ASP A 242 -12.76 14.25 -11.22
CA ASP A 242 -13.86 14.49 -12.18
C ASP A 242 -15.15 15.04 -11.56
N ASN A 243 -15.05 15.82 -10.47
CA ASN A 243 -16.20 16.31 -9.71
C ASN A 243 -17.12 15.20 -9.20
N VAL A 244 -16.59 13.99 -9.03
CA VAL A 244 -17.28 12.90 -8.38
C VAL A 244 -17.15 13.06 -6.87
N TYR A 245 -18.25 12.85 -6.17
CA TYR A 245 -18.30 12.81 -4.71
C TYR A 245 -18.86 11.47 -4.28
N ARG A 246 -18.10 10.78 -3.43
CA ARG A 246 -18.56 9.57 -2.78
C ARG A 246 -19.25 9.89 -1.48
N ILE A 247 -20.45 9.35 -1.32
CA ILE A 247 -21.21 9.43 -0.09
C ILE A 247 -21.49 8.00 0.38
N ASP A 248 -21.01 7.65 1.56
CA ASP A 248 -21.24 6.33 2.18
C ASP A 248 -22.26 6.49 3.30
N PHE A 249 -23.46 5.92 3.12
CA PHE A 249 -24.52 5.89 4.13
C PHE A 249 -24.51 4.57 4.87
N GLN A 250 -24.35 4.59 6.19
CA GLN A 250 -24.58 3.41 7.02
C GLN A 250 -26.04 2.99 6.88
N LEU A 251 -26.29 1.68 6.74
CA LEU A 251 -27.63 1.10 6.69
C LEU A 251 -27.90 0.23 7.91
N GLY A 252 -29.16 0.01 8.23
CA GLY A 252 -29.56 -0.96 9.24
C GLY A 252 -29.26 -2.41 8.81
N TRP A 253 -29.10 -3.31 9.77
CA TRP A 253 -28.80 -4.74 9.52
C TRP A 253 -29.87 -5.47 8.71
N GLN A 254 -31.11 -4.97 8.76
CA GLN A 254 -32.27 -5.53 8.04
C GLN A 254 -32.39 -4.99 6.59
N ALA A 255 -31.54 -4.04 6.20
CA ALA A 255 -31.62 -3.40 4.89
C ALA A 255 -31.40 -4.43 3.77
N ASP A 256 -32.29 -4.48 2.78
CA ASP A 256 -32.11 -5.28 1.59
C ASP A 256 -31.16 -4.57 0.62
N PRO A 257 -30.00 -5.16 0.29
CA PRO A 257 -29.03 -4.51 -0.61
C PRO A 257 -29.59 -4.16 -1.99
N GLU A 258 -30.48 -4.98 -2.54
CA GLU A 258 -31.04 -4.74 -3.87
C GLU A 258 -32.07 -3.60 -3.85
N GLU A 259 -32.89 -3.52 -2.79
CA GLU A 259 -33.84 -2.44 -2.60
C GLU A 259 -33.12 -1.09 -2.31
N GLU A 260 -32.08 -1.12 -1.47
CA GLU A 260 -31.39 0.09 -1.04
C GLU A 260 -30.57 0.78 -2.15
N LYS A 261 -30.20 0.04 -3.21
CA LYS A 261 -29.49 0.59 -4.40
C LYS A 261 -30.42 1.31 -5.39
N LYS A 262 -31.72 1.17 -5.26
CA LYS A 262 -32.66 1.76 -6.21
C LYS A 262 -32.63 3.29 -6.14
N PRO A 263 -32.67 4.01 -7.28
CA PRO A 263 -32.63 5.48 -7.31
C PRO A 263 -33.68 6.13 -6.41
N GLU A 264 -34.88 5.51 -6.30
CA GLU A 264 -35.99 5.98 -5.46
C GLU A 264 -35.65 5.99 -3.97
N LYS A 265 -34.64 5.19 -3.55
CA LYS A 265 -34.12 5.15 -2.17
C LYS A 265 -32.87 6.03 -1.99
N VAL A 266 -32.00 6.05 -3.00
CA VAL A 266 -30.71 6.74 -2.96
C VAL A 266 -30.88 8.26 -3.11
N ILE A 267 -31.64 8.72 -4.11
CA ILE A 267 -31.81 10.15 -4.41
C ILE A 267 -32.40 10.94 -3.24
N PRO A 268 -33.47 10.49 -2.55
CA PRO A 268 -34.00 11.21 -1.40
C PRO A 268 -32.99 11.34 -0.24
N ARG A 269 -32.15 10.32 0.01
CA ARG A 269 -31.10 10.39 1.04
C ARG A 269 -30.04 11.45 0.71
N ILE A 270 -29.60 11.49 -0.55
CA ILE A 270 -28.64 12.48 -1.01
C ILE A 270 -29.23 13.89 -0.94
N LYS A 271 -30.48 14.08 -1.35
CA LYS A 271 -31.19 15.37 -1.24
C LYS A 271 -31.40 15.81 0.20
N ALA A 272 -31.65 14.87 1.12
CA ALA A 272 -31.76 15.18 2.55
C ALA A 272 -30.41 15.70 3.12
N MET A 273 -29.29 15.20 2.63
CA MET A 273 -27.96 15.62 3.03
C MET A 273 -27.53 16.94 2.39
N LEU A 274 -27.74 17.09 1.08
CA LEU A 274 -27.17 18.19 0.28
C LEU A 274 -28.12 19.39 0.15
N GLY A 275 -29.40 19.22 0.48
CA GLY A 275 -30.48 20.15 0.20
C GLY A 275 -31.29 19.76 -1.05
N ALA A 276 -32.58 20.05 -1.02
CA ALA A 276 -33.53 19.63 -2.07
C ALA A 276 -33.21 20.21 -3.46
N ASP A 277 -32.65 21.41 -3.48
CA ASP A 277 -32.37 22.18 -4.71
C ASP A 277 -30.98 21.86 -5.31
N ARG A 278 -30.16 21.03 -4.66
CA ARG A 278 -28.87 20.67 -5.20
C ARG A 278 -29.02 19.69 -6.37
N GLU A 279 -28.47 20.07 -7.52
CA GLU A 279 -28.42 19.22 -8.70
C GLU A 279 -27.21 18.27 -8.61
N PHE A 280 -27.43 17.00 -8.90
CA PHE A 280 -26.42 15.96 -9.02
C PHE A 280 -26.91 14.83 -9.94
N GLU A 281 -25.99 14.07 -10.49
CA GLU A 281 -26.26 12.87 -11.26
C GLU A 281 -25.63 11.65 -10.59
N LEU A 282 -26.37 10.54 -10.51
CA LEU A 282 -25.84 9.28 -10.00
C LEU A 282 -24.88 8.65 -11.02
N GLU A 283 -23.66 8.39 -10.61
CA GLU A 283 -22.66 7.69 -11.42
C GLU A 283 -22.62 6.21 -11.08
N TRP A 284 -22.47 5.88 -9.82
CA TRP A 284 -22.38 4.50 -9.36
C TRP A 284 -23.00 4.32 -7.99
N VAL A 285 -23.67 3.18 -7.81
CA VAL A 285 -24.30 2.82 -6.54
C VAL A 285 -24.00 1.36 -6.21
N SER A 286 -23.60 1.10 -4.98
CA SER A 286 -23.36 -0.25 -4.46
C SER A 286 -23.73 -0.33 -2.99
N VAL A 287 -24.11 -1.51 -2.54
CA VAL A 287 -24.20 -1.85 -1.10
C VAL A 287 -23.22 -2.95 -0.83
N TYR A 288 -22.38 -2.77 0.15
CA TYR A 288 -21.39 -3.77 0.52
C TYR A 288 -21.41 -4.10 2.02
N THR A 289 -21.05 -5.33 2.29
CA THR A 289 -20.68 -5.85 3.60
C THR A 289 -19.17 -6.03 3.61
N PHE A 290 -18.56 -6.01 4.77
CA PHE A 290 -17.11 -6.13 4.90
C PHE A 290 -16.73 -7.15 5.96
N GLN A 291 -15.50 -7.56 5.88
CA GLN A 291 -14.91 -8.53 6.77
C GLN A 291 -13.48 -8.13 7.13
N CYS A 292 -13.08 -8.52 8.34
CA CYS A 292 -11.70 -8.38 8.82
C CYS A 292 -11.17 -9.80 9.05
N ARG A 293 -10.42 -10.31 8.10
CA ARG A 293 -9.95 -11.70 8.07
C ARG A 293 -8.57 -11.77 7.43
N ARG A 294 -7.77 -12.76 7.82
CA ARG A 294 -6.51 -13.11 7.14
C ARG A 294 -6.26 -14.60 7.14
N MET A 295 -5.41 -15.06 6.23
CA MET A 295 -4.81 -16.38 6.27
C MET A 295 -3.82 -16.49 7.44
N GLN A 296 -3.60 -17.68 7.97
CA GLN A 296 -2.61 -17.91 9.02
C GLN A 296 -1.18 -17.63 8.53
N ARG A 297 -0.91 -17.94 7.26
CA ARG A 297 0.38 -17.70 6.59
C ARG A 297 0.10 -17.19 5.18
N PHE A 298 0.99 -16.33 4.68
CA PHE A 298 0.90 -15.79 3.31
C PHE A 298 1.80 -16.53 2.33
N ARG A 299 2.70 -17.39 2.84
CA ARG A 299 3.53 -18.29 2.04
C ARG A 299 3.12 -19.74 2.24
N HIS A 300 2.90 -20.47 1.15
CA HIS A 300 2.60 -21.90 1.09
C HIS A 300 3.52 -22.56 0.06
N GLY A 301 4.71 -22.99 0.48
CA GLY A 301 5.74 -23.47 -0.42
C GLY A 301 6.20 -22.37 -1.39
N ARG A 302 5.92 -22.56 -2.67
CA ARG A 302 6.23 -21.60 -3.75
C ARG A 302 5.04 -20.72 -4.16
N VAL A 303 3.96 -20.78 -3.41
CA VAL A 303 2.78 -19.94 -3.59
C VAL A 303 2.74 -18.85 -2.53
N LEU A 304 2.60 -17.59 -2.96
CA LEU A 304 2.71 -16.39 -2.15
C LEU A 304 1.43 -15.56 -2.32
N PHE A 305 0.67 -15.37 -1.25
CA PHE A 305 -0.59 -14.61 -1.28
C PHE A 305 -0.34 -13.15 -0.91
N VAL A 306 -0.94 -12.22 -1.65
CA VAL A 306 -0.84 -10.76 -1.44
C VAL A 306 -2.23 -10.11 -1.48
N GLY A 307 -2.37 -8.97 -0.80
CA GLY A 307 -3.58 -8.17 -0.79
C GLY A 307 -4.81 -8.93 -0.28
N ASP A 308 -5.97 -8.67 -0.87
CA ASP A 308 -7.25 -9.25 -0.43
C ASP A 308 -7.31 -10.79 -0.54
N ALA A 309 -6.44 -11.40 -1.34
CA ALA A 309 -6.29 -12.85 -1.38
C ALA A 309 -5.72 -13.40 -0.07
N ALA A 310 -4.86 -12.63 0.61
CA ALA A 310 -4.21 -12.97 1.87
C ALA A 310 -4.97 -12.44 3.09
N HIS A 311 -5.44 -11.19 3.06
CA HIS A 311 -6.09 -10.52 4.18
C HIS A 311 -7.09 -9.47 3.70
N GLN A 312 -8.16 -9.31 4.46
CA GLN A 312 -9.25 -8.39 4.19
C GLN A 312 -9.51 -7.54 5.42
N VAL A 313 -9.82 -6.26 5.22
CA VAL A 313 -10.15 -5.33 6.29
C VAL A 313 -11.40 -4.53 5.93
N SER A 314 -12.05 -3.94 6.95
CA SER A 314 -13.15 -3.02 6.70
C SER A 314 -12.64 -1.75 6.01
N PRO A 315 -13.50 -1.03 5.27
CA PRO A 315 -13.11 0.19 4.55
C PRO A 315 -12.74 1.34 5.49
N PHE A 316 -13.16 1.25 6.76
CA PHE A 316 -12.89 2.29 7.75
C PHE A 316 -11.42 2.30 8.15
N GLY A 317 -10.71 3.31 7.68
CA GLY A 317 -9.28 3.47 7.84
C GLY A 317 -8.50 3.40 6.53
N ALA A 318 -9.16 3.12 5.39
CA ALA A 318 -8.54 3.09 4.07
C ALA A 318 -7.29 2.16 4.03
N ARG A 319 -7.39 0.93 4.57
CA ARG A 319 -6.22 0.06 4.79
C ARG A 319 -6.02 -1.01 3.73
N GLY A 320 -7.10 -1.52 3.09
CA GLY A 320 -7.04 -2.69 2.23
C GLY A 320 -6.04 -2.56 1.09
N ALA A 321 -6.31 -1.72 0.10
CA ALA A 321 -5.41 -1.50 -1.05
C ALA A 321 -4.02 -1.00 -0.62
N ASN A 322 -3.97 -0.10 0.40
CA ASN A 322 -2.72 0.43 0.93
C ASN A 322 -1.83 -0.65 1.56
N SER A 323 -2.43 -1.61 2.27
CA SER A 323 -1.69 -2.76 2.83
C SER A 323 -1.27 -3.74 1.74
N GLY A 324 -2.14 -4.01 0.76
CA GLY A 324 -1.82 -4.90 -0.35
C GLY A 324 -0.65 -4.39 -1.21
N ILE A 325 -0.58 -3.07 -1.48
CA ILE A 325 0.57 -2.46 -2.17
C ILE A 325 1.85 -2.63 -1.33
N GLN A 326 1.76 -2.52 -0.01
CA GLN A 326 2.90 -2.78 0.90
C GLN A 326 3.28 -4.27 0.95
N ASP A 327 2.34 -5.21 0.72
CA ASP A 327 2.68 -6.62 0.61
C ASP A 327 3.58 -6.88 -0.60
N SER A 328 3.22 -6.31 -1.75
CA SER A 328 4.00 -6.41 -2.99
C SER A 328 5.40 -5.83 -2.80
N ASP A 329 5.49 -4.64 -2.21
CA ASP A 329 6.75 -3.97 -1.89
C ASP A 329 7.67 -4.81 -0.99
N ASN A 330 7.12 -5.40 0.06
CA ASN A 330 7.85 -6.25 1.00
C ASN A 330 8.29 -7.58 0.38
N LEU A 331 7.49 -8.15 -0.52
CA LEU A 331 7.74 -9.44 -1.15
C LEU A 331 8.78 -9.36 -2.28
N CYS A 332 8.65 -8.39 -3.18
CA CYS A 332 9.34 -8.43 -4.47
C CYS A 332 10.86 -8.40 -4.36
N TRP A 333 11.44 -7.57 -3.48
CA TRP A 333 12.88 -7.55 -3.30
C TRP A 333 13.43 -8.85 -2.70
N LYS A 334 12.68 -9.50 -1.80
CA LYS A 334 13.05 -10.79 -1.21
C LYS A 334 13.03 -11.90 -2.25
N LEU A 335 11.94 -11.95 -3.04
CA LEU A 335 11.80 -12.91 -4.12
C LEU A 335 12.91 -12.74 -5.18
N ARG A 336 13.25 -11.50 -5.53
CA ARG A 336 14.34 -11.20 -6.46
C ARG A 336 15.70 -11.73 -5.97
N LEU A 337 16.02 -11.58 -4.67
CA LEU A 337 17.27 -12.11 -4.11
C LEU A 337 17.29 -13.63 -4.12
N VAL A 338 16.17 -14.28 -3.83
CA VAL A 338 16.03 -15.74 -3.87
C VAL A 338 16.16 -16.27 -5.30
N LEU A 339 15.47 -15.68 -6.26
CA LEU A 339 15.58 -16.04 -7.68
C LEU A 339 17.01 -15.87 -8.21
N GLY A 340 17.69 -14.81 -7.78
CA GLY A 340 19.09 -14.55 -8.15
C GLY A 340 20.12 -15.40 -7.40
N GLY A 341 19.70 -16.33 -6.53
CA GLY A 341 20.60 -17.15 -5.73
C GLY A 341 21.44 -16.36 -4.72
N LYS A 342 21.04 -15.12 -4.40
CA LYS A 342 21.75 -14.21 -3.49
C LYS A 342 21.26 -14.32 -2.03
N ALA A 343 20.14 -14.96 -1.81
CA ALA A 343 19.59 -15.23 -0.49
C ALA A 343 18.94 -16.62 -0.45
N PRO A 344 18.91 -17.28 0.73
CA PRO A 344 18.23 -18.54 0.87
C PRO A 344 16.71 -18.38 0.77
N ASP A 345 16.03 -19.45 0.39
CA ASP A 345 14.57 -19.53 0.28
C ASP A 345 13.85 -19.12 1.58
N SER A 346 14.49 -19.36 2.75
CA SER A 346 13.98 -18.95 4.06
C SER A 346 13.82 -17.43 4.24
N LEU A 347 14.41 -16.59 3.37
CA LEU A 347 14.15 -15.16 3.37
C LEU A 347 12.66 -14.86 3.11
N LEU A 348 11.99 -15.68 2.29
CA LEU A 348 10.57 -15.51 1.99
C LEU A 348 9.64 -15.86 3.16
N ASP A 349 10.11 -16.58 4.18
CA ASP A 349 9.33 -16.77 5.40
C ASP A 349 9.15 -15.45 6.14
N SER A 350 10.15 -14.56 6.10
CA SER A 350 10.05 -13.22 6.68
C SER A 350 8.98 -12.35 6.00
N TYR A 351 8.66 -12.59 4.73
CA TYR A 351 7.51 -11.96 4.08
C TYR A 351 6.23 -12.31 4.83
N SER A 352 5.97 -13.60 5.02
CA SER A 352 4.78 -14.05 5.73
C SER A 352 4.75 -13.53 7.18
N GLU A 353 5.86 -13.57 7.89
CA GLU A 353 5.97 -13.09 9.28
C GLU A 353 5.65 -11.59 9.39
N GLU A 354 6.32 -10.76 8.59
CA GLU A 354 6.16 -9.31 8.60
C GLU A 354 4.76 -8.87 8.16
N ARG A 355 4.20 -9.51 7.11
CA ARG A 355 2.90 -9.10 6.56
C ARG A 355 1.72 -9.67 7.33
N VAL A 356 1.85 -10.82 7.98
CA VAL A 356 0.88 -11.31 8.96
C VAL A 356 0.81 -10.37 10.16
N PHE A 357 1.95 -9.93 10.71
CA PHE A 357 2.00 -8.93 11.78
C PHE A 357 1.30 -7.62 11.37
N ALA A 358 1.60 -7.10 10.18
CA ALA A 358 0.97 -5.89 9.67
C ALA A 358 -0.54 -6.08 9.42
N ALA A 359 -0.96 -7.24 8.95
CA ALA A 359 -2.37 -7.58 8.76
C ALA A 359 -3.13 -7.63 10.10
N ASP A 360 -2.54 -8.21 11.15
CA ASP A 360 -3.12 -8.24 12.50
C ASP A 360 -3.31 -6.83 13.06
N GLU A 361 -2.32 -5.94 12.91
CA GLU A 361 -2.44 -4.55 13.31
C GLU A 361 -3.55 -3.83 12.53
N ASN A 362 -3.61 -4.03 11.20
CA ASN A 362 -4.64 -3.45 10.35
C ASN A 362 -6.04 -3.97 10.70
N ILE A 363 -6.20 -5.28 10.94
CA ILE A 363 -7.46 -5.92 11.36
C ILE A 363 -7.90 -5.37 12.71
N MET A 364 -7.00 -5.26 13.69
CA MET A 364 -7.30 -4.72 15.01
C MET A 364 -7.82 -3.27 14.91
N ASN A 365 -7.10 -2.41 14.19
CA ASN A 365 -7.48 -1.01 14.02
C ASN A 365 -8.79 -0.86 13.23
N SER A 366 -8.97 -1.63 12.15
CA SER A 366 -10.21 -1.63 11.35
C SER A 366 -11.41 -2.14 12.15
N THR A 367 -11.25 -3.18 12.95
CA THR A 367 -12.31 -3.72 13.82
C THR A 367 -12.73 -2.69 14.87
N ARG A 368 -11.76 -2.05 15.55
CA ARG A 368 -12.04 -0.98 16.53
C ARG A 368 -12.77 0.20 15.90
N SER A 369 -12.34 0.63 14.72
CA SER A 369 -13.01 1.71 13.98
C SER A 369 -14.45 1.31 13.62
N THR A 370 -14.65 0.08 13.13
CA THR A 370 -15.98 -0.43 12.80
C THR A 370 -16.89 -0.50 14.02
N ASP A 371 -16.42 -1.06 15.13
CA ASP A 371 -17.23 -1.19 16.35
C ASP A 371 -17.58 0.19 16.95
N PHE A 372 -16.72 1.21 16.80
CA PHE A 372 -17.02 2.59 17.18
C PHE A 372 -18.05 3.23 16.25
N ILE A 373 -17.90 3.06 14.93
CA ILE A 373 -18.80 3.63 13.93
C ILE A 373 -20.19 2.97 14.00
N THR A 374 -20.23 1.65 14.21
CA THR A 374 -21.43 0.83 14.18
C THR A 374 -21.65 0.09 15.51
N PRO A 375 -22.02 0.80 16.60
CA PRO A 375 -22.16 0.20 17.92
C PRO A 375 -23.24 -0.89 17.94
N LYS A 376 -22.93 -2.05 18.54
CA LYS A 376 -23.77 -3.27 18.51
C LYS A 376 -24.75 -3.36 19.69
N SER A 377 -24.66 -2.46 20.66
CA SER A 377 -25.53 -2.46 21.84
C SER A 377 -25.85 -1.04 22.27
N ARG A 378 -26.89 -0.89 23.11
CA ARG A 378 -27.24 0.41 23.70
C ARG A 378 -26.09 0.96 24.56
N THR A 379 -25.36 0.10 25.23
CA THR A 379 -24.19 0.51 26.04
C THR A 379 -23.08 1.07 25.15
N SER A 380 -22.72 0.37 24.07
CA SER A 380 -21.70 0.86 23.14
C SER A 380 -22.13 2.12 22.39
N LEU A 381 -23.43 2.27 22.09
CA LEU A 381 -23.98 3.50 21.52
C LEU A 381 -23.87 4.67 22.49
N ASN A 382 -24.24 4.49 23.76
CA ASN A 382 -24.14 5.51 24.79
C ASN A 382 -22.67 5.91 25.02
N PHE A 383 -21.74 4.93 25.04
CA PHE A 383 -20.31 5.18 25.15
C PHE A 383 -19.81 6.02 23.97
N ARG A 384 -20.10 5.64 22.73
CA ARG A 384 -19.73 6.40 21.53
C ARG A 384 -20.22 7.84 21.60
N ASN A 385 -21.50 8.04 21.93
CA ASN A 385 -22.11 9.36 21.97
C ASN A 385 -21.49 10.23 23.08
N ALA A 386 -21.20 9.67 24.27
CA ALA A 386 -20.49 10.36 25.33
C ALA A 386 -19.07 10.78 24.92
N VAL A 387 -18.32 9.87 24.28
CA VAL A 387 -16.98 10.17 23.75
C VAL A 387 -17.03 11.30 22.72
N LEU A 388 -17.98 11.27 21.79
CA LEU A 388 -18.15 12.32 20.77
C LEU A 388 -18.50 13.67 21.40
N THR A 389 -19.37 13.70 22.41
CA THR A 389 -19.71 14.93 23.15
C THR A 389 -18.47 15.50 23.86
N LEU A 390 -17.68 14.65 24.54
CA LEU A 390 -16.46 15.06 25.22
C LEU A 390 -15.34 15.48 24.26
N ALA A 391 -15.27 14.89 23.07
CA ALA A 391 -14.22 15.17 22.08
C ALA A 391 -14.22 16.62 21.61
N ARG A 392 -15.35 17.31 21.68
CA ARG A 392 -15.46 18.73 21.36
C ARG A 392 -14.52 19.58 22.24
N ASP A 393 -14.55 19.35 23.53
CA ASP A 393 -13.88 20.21 24.50
C ASP A 393 -12.62 19.58 25.12
N HIS A 394 -12.44 18.24 24.97
CA HIS A 394 -11.38 17.49 25.65
C HIS A 394 -10.50 16.68 24.69
N ALA A 395 -9.21 16.99 24.66
CA ALA A 395 -8.24 16.33 23.79
C ALA A 395 -8.11 14.81 24.06
N PHE A 396 -8.21 14.35 25.32
CA PHE A 396 -8.14 12.93 25.65
C PHE A 396 -9.27 12.11 25.00
N ALA A 397 -10.47 12.70 24.89
CA ALA A 397 -11.60 12.01 24.28
C ALA A 397 -11.43 11.84 22.75
N ARG A 398 -10.71 12.76 22.11
CA ARG A 398 -10.39 12.67 20.67
C ARG A 398 -9.57 11.45 20.34
N THR A 399 -8.70 10.99 21.23
CA THR A 399 -7.90 9.77 21.05
C THR A 399 -8.75 8.49 21.09
N LEU A 400 -9.95 8.54 21.66
CA LEU A 400 -10.90 7.43 21.71
C LEU A 400 -11.75 7.30 20.44
N VAL A 401 -11.80 8.36 19.62
CA VAL A 401 -12.50 8.35 18.34
C VAL A 401 -11.59 7.77 17.27
N ASN A 402 -11.86 6.55 16.83
CA ASN A 402 -11.00 5.81 15.90
C ASN A 402 -11.09 6.26 14.44
N SER A 403 -11.91 7.26 14.11
CA SER A 403 -12.11 7.69 12.73
C SER A 403 -10.90 8.41 12.11
N GLY A 404 -10.00 8.97 12.92
CA GLY A 404 -8.84 9.72 12.49
C GLY A 404 -7.59 8.89 12.18
N ARG A 405 -7.49 7.66 12.69
CA ARG A 405 -6.33 6.79 12.46
C ARG A 405 -6.45 6.06 11.13
N LEU A 406 -6.29 6.79 10.04
CA LEU A 406 -6.29 6.25 8.70
C LEU A 406 -4.95 5.56 8.39
N SER A 407 -4.90 4.80 7.32
CA SER A 407 -3.80 3.95 6.88
C SER A 407 -2.39 4.48 7.22
N VAL A 408 -1.86 4.05 8.36
CA VAL A 408 -0.49 4.28 8.78
C VAL A 408 0.28 2.99 8.52
N PRO A 409 1.47 3.02 7.92
CA PRO A 409 2.28 1.82 7.73
C PRO A 409 2.66 1.20 9.07
N SER A 410 2.69 -0.13 9.13
CA SER A 410 3.13 -0.85 10.33
C SER A 410 4.64 -0.75 10.48
N PHE A 411 5.10 -0.56 11.71
CA PHE A 411 6.51 -0.62 12.06
C PHE A 411 6.88 -2.08 12.32
N LEU A 412 7.74 -2.62 11.49
CA LEU A 412 8.16 -4.04 11.53
C LEU A 412 9.24 -4.29 12.59
N THR A 413 9.10 -3.70 13.77
CA THR A 413 10.12 -3.70 14.84
C THR A 413 10.46 -5.09 15.36
N GLY A 414 9.52 -6.04 15.28
CA GLY A 414 9.74 -7.44 15.66
C GLY A 414 10.35 -8.31 14.56
N SER A 415 10.69 -7.75 13.40
CA SER A 415 11.27 -8.52 12.30
C SER A 415 12.63 -9.09 12.65
N ARG A 416 12.83 -10.38 12.36
CA ARG A 416 14.14 -11.04 12.50
C ARG A 416 15.22 -10.48 11.56
N LEU A 417 14.81 -9.73 10.54
CA LEU A 417 15.73 -9.09 9.59
C LEU A 417 16.38 -7.82 10.17
N ASN A 418 15.84 -7.28 11.25
CA ASN A 418 16.37 -6.08 11.87
C ASN A 418 17.57 -6.40 12.78
N THR A 419 18.53 -5.47 12.84
CA THR A 419 19.56 -5.45 13.85
C THR A 419 19.11 -4.54 14.99
N PRO A 420 19.01 -5.01 16.23
CA PRO A 420 18.64 -4.18 17.37
C PRO A 420 19.59 -2.99 17.57
N ASP A 421 19.06 -1.90 18.12
CA ASP A 421 19.86 -0.74 18.50
C ASP A 421 20.81 -1.07 19.65
N ASP A 422 22.09 -0.71 19.49
CA ASP A 422 23.09 -0.71 20.55
C ASP A 422 23.36 0.72 21.04
N ASP A 423 23.06 1.71 20.22
CA ASP A 423 23.25 3.13 20.51
C ASP A 423 21.94 3.81 20.89
N ALA A 424 22.01 4.91 21.62
CA ALA A 424 20.84 5.71 21.96
C ALA A 424 20.44 6.62 20.79
N PHE A 425 19.17 6.58 20.41
CA PHE A 425 18.56 7.42 19.40
C PHE A 425 17.23 7.98 19.92
N ALA A 426 16.91 9.20 19.50
CA ALA A 426 15.58 9.76 19.64
C ALA A 426 14.74 9.52 18.36
N GLY A 427 13.41 9.71 18.46
CA GLY A 427 12.51 9.64 17.31
C GLY A 427 12.17 8.23 16.82
N ASP A 428 11.42 8.18 15.72
CA ASP A 428 10.69 6.99 15.28
C ASP A 428 11.40 6.18 14.18
N MET A 429 12.57 6.62 13.68
CA MET A 429 13.30 5.90 12.63
C MET A 429 14.05 4.68 13.18
N VAL A 430 13.37 3.88 13.98
CA VAL A 430 13.89 2.64 14.59
C VAL A 430 14.05 1.51 13.55
N PRO A 431 14.88 0.48 13.81
CA PRO A 431 14.88 -0.71 12.97
C PRO A 431 13.49 -1.32 12.82
N GLY A 432 13.05 -1.48 11.56
CA GLY A 432 11.69 -1.88 11.18
C GLY A 432 10.75 -0.71 10.84
N ALA A 433 11.15 0.52 11.07
CA ALA A 433 10.37 1.69 10.64
C ALA A 433 10.44 1.87 9.11
N PRO A 434 9.33 2.18 8.43
CA PRO A 434 9.38 2.73 7.08
C PRO A 434 10.06 4.09 7.13
N MET A 435 10.92 4.37 6.15
CA MET A 435 11.62 5.65 6.07
C MET A 435 10.64 6.82 5.95
N ASP A 436 11.01 7.94 6.54
CA ASP A 436 10.36 9.22 6.28
C ASP A 436 11.10 10.01 5.20
N ASP A 437 10.36 10.82 4.44
CA ASP A 437 10.91 11.59 3.33
C ASP A 437 11.66 12.84 3.83
N ALA A 438 12.52 13.40 3.00
CA ALA A 438 13.19 14.67 3.25
C ALA A 438 13.59 15.35 1.94
N PRO A 439 13.52 16.70 1.86
CA PRO A 439 14.04 17.44 0.71
C PRO A 439 15.58 17.46 0.77
N MET A 440 16.20 17.00 -0.29
CA MET A 440 17.64 16.85 -0.42
C MET A 440 18.14 17.56 -1.67
N ARG A 441 19.46 17.73 -1.79
CA ARG A 441 20.11 18.25 -2.98
C ARG A 441 21.32 17.39 -3.38
N GLU A 442 21.45 17.10 -4.68
CA GLU A 442 22.59 16.39 -5.26
C GLU A 442 23.04 17.15 -6.53
N ASP A 443 24.31 17.45 -6.68
CA ASP A 443 24.89 18.14 -7.84
C ASP A 443 24.13 19.41 -8.25
N GLY A 444 23.64 20.17 -7.27
CA GLY A 444 22.89 21.40 -7.49
C GLY A 444 21.40 21.22 -7.79
N ALA A 445 20.91 19.99 -7.98
CA ALA A 445 19.50 19.68 -8.21
C ALA A 445 18.78 19.27 -6.92
N ASP A 446 17.59 19.82 -6.71
CA ASP A 446 16.72 19.43 -5.59
C ASP A 446 15.97 18.13 -5.93
N PHE A 447 15.82 17.26 -4.92
CA PHE A 447 15.08 16.01 -5.03
C PHE A 447 14.51 15.60 -3.66
N TRP A 448 13.65 14.57 -3.64
CA TRP A 448 13.15 13.99 -2.42
C TRP A 448 13.90 12.71 -2.07
N LEU A 449 14.25 12.52 -0.81
CA LEU A 449 15.08 11.40 -0.35
C LEU A 449 14.55 10.04 -0.85
N LEU A 450 13.24 9.82 -0.76
CA LEU A 450 12.61 8.56 -1.14
C LEU A 450 12.57 8.32 -2.67
N ASP A 451 12.82 9.35 -3.51
CA ASP A 451 13.00 9.18 -4.96
C ASP A 451 14.33 8.52 -5.31
N ARG A 452 15.31 8.57 -4.40
CA ARG A 452 16.69 8.09 -4.63
C ARG A 452 17.08 6.90 -3.77
N VAL A 453 16.30 6.60 -2.72
CA VAL A 453 16.49 5.48 -1.81
C VAL A 453 15.46 4.40 -2.09
N GLY A 454 15.88 3.12 -2.06
CA GLY A 454 15.03 1.97 -2.32
C GLY A 454 15.47 1.16 -3.54
N ASN A 455 14.77 0.06 -3.80
CA ASN A 455 15.06 -0.95 -4.85
C ASN A 455 16.41 -1.68 -4.69
N ARG A 456 17.24 -1.29 -3.74
CA ARG A 456 18.53 -1.89 -3.36
C ARG A 456 18.83 -1.61 -1.91
N PHE A 457 19.80 -2.32 -1.34
CA PHE A 457 20.33 -1.97 -0.02
C PHE A 457 21.18 -0.71 -0.11
N MET A 458 20.99 0.21 0.83
CA MET A 458 21.73 1.46 0.91
C MET A 458 22.18 1.72 2.34
N ALA A 459 23.38 2.30 2.48
CA ALA A 459 23.85 2.87 3.74
C ALA A 459 23.91 4.40 3.59
N LEU A 460 23.16 5.11 4.41
CA LEU A 460 23.20 6.56 4.51
C LEU A 460 24.17 6.93 5.64
N VAL A 461 25.28 7.53 5.31
CA VAL A 461 26.36 7.89 6.26
C VAL A 461 26.39 9.40 6.42
N HIS A 462 26.04 9.92 7.59
CA HIS A 462 26.10 11.34 7.87
C HIS A 462 27.54 11.76 8.14
N VAL A 463 28.03 12.72 7.40
CA VAL A 463 29.37 13.30 7.51
C VAL A 463 29.30 14.81 7.70
N GLU A 464 30.23 15.38 8.44
CA GLU A 464 30.31 16.83 8.59
C GLU A 464 30.76 17.51 7.30
N ASP A 465 31.85 16.99 6.71
CA ASP A 465 32.40 17.44 5.42
C ASP A 465 32.65 16.19 4.53
N PRO A 466 31.97 16.06 3.38
CA PRO A 466 32.22 14.97 2.44
C PRO A 466 33.67 14.91 1.93
N ALA A 467 34.39 16.05 1.85
CA ALA A 467 35.77 16.11 1.41
C ALA A 467 36.77 15.59 2.46
N ALA A 468 36.35 15.53 3.72
CA ALA A 468 37.16 15.02 4.81
C ALA A 468 37.14 13.48 4.94
N VAL A 469 36.30 12.78 4.14
CA VAL A 469 36.29 11.30 4.07
C VAL A 469 37.64 10.83 3.51
N ASP A 470 38.41 10.12 4.35
CA ASP A 470 39.72 9.66 3.95
C ASP A 470 39.71 8.53 2.90
N ALA A 471 40.83 8.33 2.22
CA ALA A 471 40.95 7.35 1.14
C ALA A 471 40.79 5.89 1.62
N SER A 472 41.01 5.58 2.91
CA SER A 472 40.78 4.23 3.47
C SER A 472 39.30 3.96 3.60
N LEU A 473 38.58 4.87 4.26
CA LEU A 473 37.13 4.76 4.46
C LEU A 473 36.40 4.78 3.10
N ALA A 474 36.81 5.61 2.14
CA ALA A 474 36.25 5.61 0.79
C ALA A 474 36.44 4.26 0.07
N ARG A 475 37.56 3.57 0.29
CA ARG A 475 37.79 2.20 -0.26
C ARG A 475 36.88 1.17 0.40
N GLU A 476 36.68 1.26 1.71
CA GLU A 476 35.75 0.37 2.44
C GLU A 476 34.32 0.54 1.90
N PHE A 477 33.86 1.77 1.73
CA PHE A 477 32.54 2.05 1.15
C PHE A 477 32.37 1.47 -0.26
N LYS A 478 33.39 1.63 -1.12
CA LYS A 478 33.37 1.05 -2.48
C LYS A 478 33.40 -0.47 -2.49
N ALA A 479 34.08 -1.09 -1.53
CA ALA A 479 34.14 -2.55 -1.43
C ALA A 479 32.76 -3.16 -1.12
N LEU A 480 31.92 -2.47 -0.36
CA LEU A 480 30.53 -2.90 -0.07
C LEU A 480 29.66 -2.96 -1.33
N ALA A 481 29.88 -2.10 -2.32
CA ALA A 481 29.15 -2.15 -3.59
C ALA A 481 29.47 -3.39 -4.43
N GLY A 482 30.66 -3.99 -4.28
CA GLY A 482 31.09 -5.20 -4.97
C GLY A 482 30.76 -6.51 -4.22
N ALA A 483 30.10 -6.47 -3.08
CA ALA A 483 29.74 -7.64 -2.29
C ALA A 483 28.66 -8.50 -2.98
N THR A 484 28.47 -9.74 -2.53
CA THR A 484 27.41 -10.66 -3.03
C THR A 484 26.03 -10.02 -2.98
N ILE A 485 25.75 -9.32 -1.89
CA ILE A 485 24.62 -8.38 -1.76
C ILE A 485 25.21 -6.98 -1.91
N PRO A 486 25.04 -6.33 -3.05
CA PRO A 486 25.57 -4.97 -3.27
C PRO A 486 24.92 -3.97 -2.30
N LEU A 487 25.77 -3.20 -1.62
CA LEU A 487 25.34 -2.12 -0.74
C LEU A 487 25.88 -0.79 -1.28
N GLU A 488 24.98 0.11 -1.69
CA GLU A 488 25.38 1.47 -2.07
C GLU A 488 25.55 2.33 -0.81
N VAL A 489 26.71 2.96 -0.68
CA VAL A 489 26.96 3.92 0.39
C VAL A 489 26.79 5.34 -0.18
N VAL A 490 25.95 6.14 0.48
CA VAL A 490 25.68 7.54 0.16
C VAL A 490 26.04 8.39 1.38
N LEU A 491 26.83 9.43 1.14
CA LEU A 491 27.14 10.40 2.17
C LEU A 491 25.98 11.39 2.32
N VAL A 492 25.60 11.68 3.54
CA VAL A 492 24.62 12.75 3.86
C VAL A 492 25.38 13.85 4.59
N ALA A 493 25.19 15.10 4.18
CA ALA A 493 25.84 16.24 4.81
C ALA A 493 24.91 17.45 4.86
N ALA A 494 25.12 18.36 5.82
CA ALA A 494 24.31 19.58 5.93
C ALA A 494 24.46 20.53 4.71
N LYS A 495 25.59 20.44 3.99
CA LYS A 495 25.89 21.28 2.82
C LYS A 495 26.42 20.42 1.66
N PRO A 496 26.16 20.84 0.41
CA PRO A 496 26.83 20.23 -0.73
C PRO A 496 28.35 20.28 -0.58
N GLY A 497 29.01 19.18 -0.92
CA GLY A 497 30.48 19.10 -0.87
C GLY A 497 30.99 18.10 -1.92
N ARG A 498 32.29 18.16 -2.20
CA ARG A 498 32.94 17.21 -3.12
C ARG A 498 33.28 15.94 -2.34
N ALA A 499 32.67 14.83 -2.70
CA ALA A 499 33.04 13.51 -2.16
C ALA A 499 34.28 12.94 -2.87
N PRO A 500 34.93 11.93 -2.27
CA PRO A 500 35.86 11.07 -3.00
C PRO A 500 35.17 10.46 -4.23
N GLU A 501 35.99 10.26 -5.28
CA GLU A 501 35.48 9.70 -6.55
C GLU A 501 34.66 8.42 -6.35
N GLY A 502 33.48 8.36 -6.99
CA GLY A 502 32.56 7.21 -6.95
C GLY A 502 31.65 7.14 -5.72
N LEU A 503 31.66 8.15 -4.85
CA LEU A 503 30.68 8.31 -3.78
C LEU A 503 29.72 9.45 -4.10
N ARG A 504 28.45 9.26 -3.75
CA ARG A 504 27.40 10.27 -3.90
C ARG A 504 27.23 11.06 -2.61
N VAL A 505 26.79 12.33 -2.74
CA VAL A 505 26.49 13.20 -1.60
C VAL A 505 25.06 13.71 -1.70
N PHE A 506 24.27 13.47 -0.68
CA PHE A 506 22.96 14.07 -0.50
C PHE A 506 23.07 15.20 0.53
N ALA A 507 22.85 16.42 0.10
CA ALA A 507 22.89 17.57 1.00
C ALA A 507 21.51 17.79 1.64
N ASP A 508 21.46 17.72 2.97
CA ASP A 508 20.27 18.01 3.79
C ASP A 508 20.15 19.52 4.03
N SER A 509 19.87 20.27 2.96
CA SER A 509 19.91 21.74 2.97
C SER A 509 18.87 22.38 3.92
N LYS A 510 17.83 21.66 4.32
CA LYS A 510 16.81 22.11 5.28
C LYS A 510 16.95 21.47 6.67
N GLY A 511 17.91 20.58 6.88
CA GLY A 511 18.08 19.87 8.14
C GLY A 511 16.97 18.85 8.48
N ARG A 512 16.12 18.49 7.49
CA ARG A 512 14.98 17.57 7.73
C ARG A 512 15.41 16.13 7.90
N PHE A 513 16.44 15.69 7.20
CA PHE A 513 17.00 14.37 7.43
C PHE A 513 17.60 14.28 8.82
N ALA A 514 18.44 15.25 9.21
CA ALA A 514 19.04 15.29 10.54
C ALA A 514 17.98 15.26 11.65
N GLU A 515 16.92 16.06 11.50
CA GLU A 515 15.81 16.14 12.46
C GLU A 515 15.03 14.82 12.55
N ARG A 516 14.55 14.26 11.43
CA ARG A 516 13.68 13.08 11.39
C ARG A 516 14.39 11.80 11.78
N TYR A 517 15.67 11.71 11.43
CA TYR A 517 16.50 10.53 11.66
C TYR A 517 17.36 10.65 12.92
N ASP A 518 17.22 11.72 13.71
CA ASP A 518 18.13 12.01 14.85
C ASP A 518 19.59 11.78 14.45
N SER A 519 19.98 12.34 13.28
CA SER A 519 21.24 12.05 12.62
C SER A 519 22.25 13.18 12.83
N ALA A 520 23.42 12.83 13.30
CA ALA A 520 24.59 13.69 13.46
C ALA A 520 25.80 13.10 12.71
N PRO A 521 26.86 13.85 12.46
CA PRO A 521 28.08 13.31 11.86
C PRO A 521 28.57 12.04 12.55
N GLY A 522 28.83 11.02 11.75
CA GLY A 522 29.11 9.64 12.18
C GLY A 522 27.92 8.69 12.07
N THR A 523 26.69 9.18 12.16
CA THR A 523 25.48 8.33 12.13
C THR A 523 25.35 7.58 10.80
N VAL A 524 25.01 6.30 10.90
CA VAL A 524 24.79 5.40 9.78
C VAL A 524 23.39 4.80 9.87
N TYR A 525 22.66 4.80 8.76
CA TYR A 525 21.41 4.07 8.58
C TYR A 525 21.57 3.04 7.47
N LEU A 526 21.28 1.76 7.77
CA LEU A 526 21.19 0.71 6.76
C LEU A 526 19.74 0.52 6.36
N ILE A 527 19.48 0.67 5.05
CA ILE A 527 18.14 0.71 4.47
C ILE A 527 17.91 -0.49 3.54
N ARG A 528 16.78 -1.14 3.71
CA ARG A 528 16.31 -2.24 2.84
C ARG A 528 15.79 -1.70 1.50
N PRO A 529 15.69 -2.59 0.47
CA PRO A 529 15.13 -2.22 -0.84
C PRO A 529 13.70 -1.67 -0.77
N ASP A 530 12.89 -2.09 0.19
CA ASP A 530 11.54 -1.61 0.47
C ASP A 530 11.50 -0.39 1.42
N GLN A 531 12.57 0.38 1.46
CA GLN A 531 12.67 1.63 2.25
C GLN A 531 12.31 1.45 3.74
N HIS A 532 12.70 0.34 4.36
CA HIS A 532 12.66 0.17 5.81
C HIS A 532 14.06 0.28 6.39
N VAL A 533 14.16 0.93 7.54
CA VAL A 533 15.38 0.93 8.34
C VAL A 533 15.60 -0.51 8.85
N THR A 534 16.77 -1.09 8.59
CA THR A 534 17.09 -2.41 9.12
C THR A 534 18.14 -2.39 10.25
N ALA A 535 18.94 -1.32 10.28
CA ALA A 535 19.92 -1.07 11.34
C ALA A 535 20.30 0.41 11.36
N ARG A 536 20.81 0.89 12.49
CA ARG A 536 21.38 2.23 12.63
C ARG A 536 22.44 2.27 13.72
N TRP A 537 23.45 3.14 13.56
CA TRP A 537 24.56 3.29 14.49
C TRP A 537 25.05 4.73 14.54
N ARG A 538 25.71 5.13 15.65
CA ARG A 538 26.33 6.45 15.79
C ARG A 538 27.70 6.56 15.12
N ALA A 539 28.28 5.43 14.71
CA ALA A 539 29.55 5.38 13.99
C ALA A 539 29.54 4.26 12.95
N PHE A 540 30.23 4.49 11.84
CA PHE A 540 30.43 3.45 10.83
C PHE A 540 31.38 2.36 11.34
N ASP A 541 30.97 1.11 11.13
CA ASP A 541 31.79 -0.09 11.35
C ASP A 541 31.46 -1.12 10.25
N ASP A 542 32.43 -1.42 9.41
CA ASP A 542 32.30 -2.33 8.27
C ASP A 542 31.81 -3.73 8.68
N GLY A 543 32.30 -4.25 9.82
CA GLY A 543 31.89 -5.54 10.35
C GLY A 543 30.43 -5.56 10.76
N ARG A 544 29.98 -4.54 11.49
CA ARG A 544 28.57 -4.39 11.89
C ARG A 544 27.65 -4.26 10.67
N VAL A 545 28.03 -3.47 9.67
CA VAL A 545 27.25 -3.30 8.45
C VAL A 545 27.10 -4.62 7.70
N LYS A 546 28.20 -5.38 7.53
CA LYS A 546 28.18 -6.71 6.89
C LYS A 546 27.30 -7.70 7.67
N GLN A 547 27.39 -7.73 8.99
CA GLN A 547 26.56 -8.58 9.84
C GLN A 547 25.08 -8.24 9.72
N ALA A 548 24.74 -6.95 9.73
CA ALA A 548 23.35 -6.50 9.57
C ALA A 548 22.81 -6.83 8.16
N LEU A 549 23.63 -6.69 7.12
CA LEU A 549 23.25 -7.04 5.76
C LEU A 549 23.03 -8.55 5.61
N ALA A 550 23.90 -9.38 6.19
CA ALA A 550 23.72 -10.83 6.22
C ALA A 550 22.43 -11.22 6.96
N ARG A 551 22.17 -10.62 8.12
CA ARG A 551 20.91 -10.82 8.86
C ARG A 551 19.70 -10.41 8.03
N ALA A 552 19.71 -9.21 7.41
CA ALA A 552 18.61 -8.68 6.60
C ALA A 552 18.29 -9.54 5.37
N THR A 553 19.22 -10.39 4.94
CA THR A 553 19.07 -11.27 3.78
C THR A 553 19.03 -12.75 4.15
N CYS A 554 19.00 -13.07 5.45
CA CYS A 554 19.07 -14.45 5.97
C CYS A 554 20.31 -15.24 5.50
N ASN A 555 21.39 -14.55 5.12
CA ASN A 555 22.66 -15.16 4.76
C ASN A 555 23.49 -15.45 6.02
N THR A 556 24.32 -16.50 5.97
CA THR A 556 25.40 -16.72 6.92
C THR A 556 26.63 -15.93 6.48
N LEU A 557 27.38 -15.36 7.45
CA LEU A 557 28.66 -14.70 7.18
C LEU A 557 29.74 -15.74 6.81
#